data_d4ba3ff699f038d8a2516e7fe1c604f6
#
_entry.id   d4ba3ff699f038d8a2516e7fe1c604f6
#
_cell.length_a   1.000
_cell.length_b   1.000
_cell.length_c   1.000
_cell.angle_alpha   90.00
_cell.angle_beta   90.00
_cell.angle_gamma   90.00
#
_symmetry.space_group_name_H-M   'P 1'
#
loop_
_entity.id
_entity.type
_entity.pdbx_description
1 polymer ?
#
loop_
_entity_poly.entity_id
_entity_poly.type
_entity_poly.pdbx_seq_one_letter_code
_entity_poly.pdbx_strand_id
1 'polypeptide(L)'
;MRDNPKRRSKRVVSFKLRPELVPQPLWGISACKLLNGRAPWKAIRIAELNRAGHRCETCASTSAPLFCHEQWTYDDRKAITTLTGFHIACSDCNLALHMGLAHLRGEFDKALTQLCQVNKITEEEANRLFNNARAVWRRRSEKHWRVGVVPRLLVIYPQLKVLVGLDTRRTGPARDLRFVVTGKEIVRAE
;
A
#
# COMPACT_ATOMS: atom_id res chain seq x y z
N MET A 1 21.35 7.84 47.96
CA MET A 1 20.10 7.68 47.18
C MET A 1 20.42 8.03 45.74
N ARG A 2 20.39 7.06 44.84
CA ARG A 2 20.67 7.31 43.42
C ARG A 2 19.32 7.41 42.69
N ASP A 3 19.01 8.55 42.16
CA ASP A 3 17.83 8.81 41.37
C ASP A 3 17.84 7.93 40.09
N ASN A 4 16.82 7.09 39.93
CA ASN A 4 16.63 6.22 38.80
C ASN A 4 15.86 7.02 37.72
N PRO A 5 16.44 7.37 36.57
CA PRO A 5 15.74 8.12 35.55
C PRO A 5 14.61 7.24 34.97
N LYS A 6 13.36 7.63 35.26
CA LYS A 6 12.14 7.01 34.72
C LYS A 6 12.24 6.87 33.20
N ARG A 7 12.31 5.62 32.75
CA ARG A 7 12.25 5.20 31.35
C ARG A 7 10.96 5.73 30.72
N ARG A 8 11.06 6.85 30.02
CA ARG A 8 9.93 7.41 29.25
C ARG A 8 9.46 6.34 28.26
N SER A 9 8.29 5.80 28.49
CA SER A 9 7.62 4.91 27.55
C SER A 9 7.46 5.66 26.22
N LYS A 10 8.07 5.19 25.16
CA LYS A 10 7.89 5.76 23.82
C LYS A 10 6.42 5.54 23.44
N ARG A 11 5.65 6.60 23.46
CA ARG A 11 4.27 6.61 22.99
C ARG A 11 4.27 6.09 21.54
N VAL A 12 3.69 4.93 21.29
CA VAL A 12 3.54 4.41 19.95
C VAL A 12 2.54 5.32 19.23
N VAL A 13 3.05 6.20 18.38
CA VAL A 13 2.21 7.08 17.56
C VAL A 13 1.59 6.21 16.46
N SER A 14 0.28 6.00 16.54
CA SER A 14 -0.47 5.36 15.47
C SER A 14 -0.85 6.40 14.41
N PHE A 15 -0.35 6.23 13.20
CA PHE A 15 -0.71 7.08 12.07
C PHE A 15 -1.91 6.50 11.32
N LYS A 16 -2.88 7.34 10.97
CA LYS A 16 -4.07 6.96 10.19
C LYS A 16 -3.75 6.71 8.73
N LEU A 17 -2.74 7.41 8.21
CA LEU A 17 -2.28 7.32 6.84
C LEU A 17 -0.77 7.09 6.84
N ARG A 18 -0.31 6.11 6.06
CA ARG A 18 1.12 5.80 5.91
C ARG A 18 1.41 5.48 4.45
N PRO A 19 2.57 5.89 3.92
CA PRO A 19 3.00 5.44 2.60
C PRO A 19 3.15 3.92 2.55
N GLU A 20 2.52 3.31 1.55
CA GLU A 20 2.63 1.87 1.24
C GLU A 20 3.37 1.72 -0.08
N LEU A 21 4.63 1.28 -0.01
CA LEU A 21 5.48 1.09 -1.17
C LEU A 21 5.53 -0.41 -1.51
N VAL A 22 4.90 -0.77 -2.61
CA VAL A 22 4.86 -2.17 -3.07
C VAL A 22 6.26 -2.59 -3.55
N PRO A 23 6.87 -3.65 -3.00
CA PRO A 23 8.17 -4.16 -3.45
C PRO A 23 8.18 -4.49 -4.94
N GLN A 24 9.29 -4.23 -5.63
CA GLN A 24 9.40 -4.42 -7.08
C GLN A 24 8.94 -5.80 -7.59
N PRO A 25 9.33 -6.93 -6.96
CA PRO A 25 8.89 -8.24 -7.45
C PRO A 25 7.39 -8.48 -7.39
N LEU A 26 6.66 -7.65 -6.62
CA LEU A 26 5.20 -7.72 -6.49
C LEU A 26 4.47 -6.74 -7.42
N TRP A 27 5.19 -5.96 -8.21
CA TRP A 27 4.56 -5.07 -9.17
C TRP A 27 3.75 -5.86 -10.20
N GLY A 28 2.53 -5.40 -10.43
CA GLY A 28 1.60 -6.12 -11.29
C GLY A 28 0.80 -7.21 -10.61
N ILE A 29 1.14 -7.60 -9.37
CA ILE A 29 0.35 -8.53 -8.58
C ILE A 29 -0.66 -7.73 -7.76
N SER A 30 -1.91 -7.71 -8.22
CA SER A 30 -3.05 -7.13 -7.51
C SER A 30 -4.32 -7.86 -7.91
N ALA A 31 -5.34 -7.87 -7.05
CA ALA A 31 -6.65 -8.44 -7.34
C ALA A 31 -7.27 -7.76 -8.57
N CYS A 32 -7.18 -6.43 -8.64
CA CYS A 32 -7.68 -5.66 -9.78
C CYS A 32 -7.07 -6.12 -11.11
N LYS A 33 -5.74 -6.27 -11.16
CA LYS A 33 -5.03 -6.69 -12.38
C LYS A 33 -5.31 -8.15 -12.75
N LEU A 34 -5.23 -9.05 -11.77
CA LEU A 34 -5.40 -10.49 -12.02
C LEU A 34 -6.85 -10.86 -12.35
N LEU A 35 -7.81 -10.11 -11.84
CA LEU A 35 -9.20 -10.21 -12.23
C LEU A 35 -9.54 -9.36 -13.48
N ASN A 36 -8.50 -8.84 -14.17
CA ASN A 36 -8.59 -8.05 -15.41
C ASN A 36 -9.53 -6.82 -15.32
N GLY A 37 -9.70 -6.22 -14.16
CA GLY A 37 -10.59 -5.08 -13.95
C GLY A 37 -12.06 -5.35 -14.28
N ARG A 38 -12.44 -6.60 -14.58
CA ARG A 38 -13.76 -7.02 -15.08
C ARG A 38 -14.78 -7.22 -13.96
N ALA A 39 -15.91 -7.85 -14.30
CA ALA A 39 -17.03 -8.09 -13.40
C ALA A 39 -16.65 -8.59 -11.99
N PRO A 40 -15.71 -9.57 -11.82
CA PRO A 40 -15.34 -10.03 -10.49
C PRO A 40 -14.68 -8.95 -9.62
N TRP A 41 -13.80 -8.10 -10.19
CA TRP A 41 -13.22 -6.96 -9.48
C TRP A 41 -14.26 -5.89 -9.17
N LYS A 42 -15.14 -5.59 -10.15
CA LYS A 42 -16.22 -4.61 -9.98
C LYS A 42 -17.15 -5.00 -8.82
N ALA A 43 -17.46 -6.28 -8.68
CA ALA A 43 -18.29 -6.79 -7.57
C ALA A 43 -17.62 -6.55 -6.21
N ILE A 44 -16.32 -6.86 -6.07
CA ILE A 44 -15.55 -6.57 -4.85
C ILE A 44 -15.60 -5.07 -4.54
N ARG A 45 -15.29 -4.24 -5.53
CA ARG A 45 -15.25 -2.79 -5.37
C ARG A 45 -16.59 -2.21 -4.93
N ILE A 46 -17.71 -2.68 -5.49
CA ILE A 46 -19.05 -2.23 -5.10
C ILE A 46 -19.36 -2.67 -3.66
N ALA A 47 -19.09 -3.91 -3.31
CA ALA A 47 -19.32 -4.42 -1.96
C ALA A 47 -18.54 -3.62 -0.91
N GLU A 48 -17.27 -3.33 -1.19
CA GLU A 48 -16.42 -2.57 -0.27
C GLU A 48 -16.82 -1.09 -0.19
N LEU A 49 -17.25 -0.47 -1.29
CA LEU A 49 -17.81 0.88 -1.27
C LEU A 49 -19.07 0.96 -0.41
N ASN A 50 -19.98 -0.01 -0.53
CA ASN A 50 -21.19 -0.09 0.29
C ASN A 50 -20.84 -0.31 1.76
N ARG A 51 -19.90 -1.23 2.08
CA ARG A 51 -19.37 -1.45 3.44
C ARG A 51 -18.86 -0.17 4.07
N ALA A 52 -18.11 0.64 3.31
CA ALA A 52 -17.53 1.90 3.78
C ALA A 52 -18.53 3.08 3.79
N GLY A 53 -19.79 2.86 3.42
CA GLY A 53 -20.81 3.92 3.35
C GLY A 53 -20.44 5.02 2.36
N HIS A 54 -19.81 4.67 1.23
CA HIS A 54 -19.37 5.58 0.18
C HIS A 54 -18.56 6.78 0.68
N ARG A 55 -17.65 6.53 1.65
CA ARG A 55 -16.74 7.54 2.21
C ARG A 55 -15.32 7.00 2.34
N CYS A 56 -14.36 7.92 2.34
CA CYS A 56 -12.97 7.58 2.64
C CYS A 56 -12.83 7.11 4.09
N GLU A 57 -12.31 5.91 4.32
CA GLU A 57 -12.11 5.36 5.66
C GLU A 57 -10.94 6.03 6.40
N THR A 58 -10.09 6.81 5.69
CA THR A 58 -8.96 7.55 6.29
C THR A 58 -9.36 8.93 6.77
N CYS A 59 -10.00 9.75 5.91
CA CYS A 59 -10.31 11.16 6.22
C CYS A 59 -11.81 11.47 6.27
N ALA A 60 -12.67 10.46 6.08
CA ALA A 60 -14.13 10.55 6.04
C ALA A 60 -14.72 11.41 4.89
N SER A 61 -13.90 11.86 3.93
CA SER A 61 -14.37 12.59 2.76
C SER A 61 -15.35 11.75 1.95
N THR A 62 -16.44 12.39 1.49
CA THR A 62 -17.43 11.84 0.57
C THR A 62 -17.27 12.41 -0.84
N SER A 63 -16.43 13.44 -1.00
CA SER A 63 -16.16 14.09 -2.29
C SER A 63 -15.22 13.23 -3.11
N ALA A 64 -15.67 12.94 -4.31
CA ALA A 64 -15.06 12.31 -5.50
C ALA A 64 -13.80 11.50 -5.38
N PRO A 65 -13.27 10.97 -6.48
CA PRO A 65 -13.50 9.54 -6.68
C PRO A 65 -12.95 8.72 -5.54
N LEU A 66 -13.66 7.67 -5.15
CA LEU A 66 -13.24 6.71 -4.14
C LEU A 66 -12.58 5.51 -4.81
N PHE A 67 -11.46 5.08 -4.24
CA PHE A 67 -10.66 3.95 -4.68
C PHE A 67 -10.74 2.81 -3.67
N CYS A 68 -10.84 1.59 -4.18
CA CYS A 68 -10.73 0.37 -3.37
C CYS A 68 -9.25 -0.04 -3.36
N HIS A 69 -8.56 0.31 -2.28
CA HIS A 69 -7.16 0.02 -2.05
C HIS A 69 -7.00 -1.34 -1.37
N GLU A 70 -6.07 -2.16 -1.85
CA GLU A 70 -5.77 -3.47 -1.30
C GLU A 70 -4.86 -3.34 -0.08
N GLN A 71 -5.22 -3.97 1.03
CA GLN A 71 -4.41 -3.98 2.25
C GLN A 71 -3.53 -5.23 2.30
N TRP A 72 -2.22 -5.04 2.32
CA TRP A 72 -1.24 -6.11 2.33
C TRP A 72 -0.42 -6.13 3.62
N THR A 73 -0.17 -7.32 4.14
CA THR A 73 0.82 -7.55 5.20
C THR A 73 2.01 -8.33 4.68
N TYR A 74 3.15 -8.17 5.33
CA TYR A 74 4.41 -8.76 4.91
C TYR A 74 5.08 -9.50 6.07
N ASP A 75 5.27 -10.80 5.92
CA ASP A 75 6.17 -11.58 6.76
C ASP A 75 7.57 -11.57 6.11
N ASP A 76 8.41 -10.64 6.57
CA ASP A 76 9.76 -10.45 6.03
C ASP A 76 10.68 -11.64 6.27
N ARG A 77 10.40 -12.52 7.26
CA ARG A 77 11.19 -13.73 7.54
C ARG A 77 10.85 -14.85 6.58
N LYS A 78 9.55 -15.08 6.34
CA LYS A 78 9.06 -16.15 5.46
C LYS A 78 8.99 -15.73 4.01
N ALA A 79 9.18 -14.44 3.72
CA ALA A 79 8.97 -13.80 2.43
C ALA A 79 7.56 -14.13 1.87
N ILE A 80 6.54 -13.90 2.71
CA ILE A 80 5.13 -14.06 2.36
C ILE A 80 4.46 -12.70 2.46
N THR A 81 3.78 -12.31 1.38
CA THR A 81 2.83 -11.20 1.39
C THR A 81 1.41 -11.73 1.39
N THR A 82 0.53 -11.14 2.17
CA THR A 82 -0.84 -11.62 2.34
C THR A 82 -1.83 -10.49 2.17
N LEU A 83 -2.78 -10.65 1.26
CA LEU A 83 -3.95 -9.76 1.16
C LEU A 83 -4.84 -9.97 2.38
N THR A 84 -5.02 -8.93 3.16
CA THR A 84 -5.75 -8.98 4.44
C THR A 84 -7.09 -8.25 4.41
N GLY A 85 -7.33 -7.39 3.42
CA GLY A 85 -8.55 -6.61 3.31
C GLY A 85 -8.51 -5.61 2.17
N PHE A 86 -9.52 -4.77 2.19
CA PHE A 86 -9.64 -3.62 1.32
C PHE A 86 -9.93 -2.38 2.16
N HIS A 87 -9.53 -1.24 1.63
CA HIS A 87 -9.67 0.06 2.26
C HIS A 87 -10.20 1.07 1.24
N ILE A 88 -11.27 1.74 1.55
CA ILE A 88 -11.81 2.77 0.66
C ILE A 88 -11.13 4.11 0.96
N ALA A 89 -10.43 4.63 -0.02
CA ALA A 89 -9.69 5.88 0.07
C ALA A 89 -10.15 6.88 -1.00
N CYS A 90 -10.25 8.18 -0.64
CA CYS A 90 -10.41 9.23 -1.63
C CYS A 90 -9.12 9.40 -2.45
N SER A 91 -9.17 10.15 -3.57
CA SER A 91 -8.03 10.38 -4.46
C SER A 91 -6.77 10.83 -3.72
N ASP A 92 -6.90 11.79 -2.80
CA ASP A 92 -5.73 12.35 -2.11
C ASP A 92 -5.14 11.37 -1.08
N CYS A 93 -5.98 10.66 -0.32
CA CYS A 93 -5.51 9.61 0.58
C CYS A 93 -4.90 8.43 -0.21
N ASN A 94 -5.49 8.05 -1.34
CA ASN A 94 -4.95 7.00 -2.20
C ASN A 94 -3.60 7.41 -2.82
N LEU A 95 -3.47 8.69 -3.20
CA LEU A 95 -2.19 9.23 -3.68
C LEU A 95 -1.11 9.15 -2.59
N ALA A 96 -1.45 9.50 -1.35
CA ALA A 96 -0.53 9.43 -0.21
C ALA A 96 -0.18 7.98 0.19
N LEU A 97 -1.11 7.02 0.05
CA LEU A 97 -0.79 5.59 0.17
C LEU A 97 0.24 5.18 -0.88
N HIS A 98 0.08 5.64 -2.12
CA HIS A 98 0.96 5.36 -3.25
C HIS A 98 2.05 6.42 -3.46
N MET A 99 2.66 6.96 -2.39
CA MET A 99 3.65 8.05 -2.48
C MET A 99 4.82 7.76 -3.42
N GLY A 100 5.23 6.50 -3.59
CA GLY A 100 6.24 6.13 -4.58
C GLY A 100 5.80 6.43 -6.00
N LEU A 101 4.55 6.13 -6.35
CA LEU A 101 3.96 6.46 -7.65
C LEU A 101 3.72 7.96 -7.79
N ALA A 102 3.28 8.64 -6.71
CA ALA A 102 3.12 10.08 -6.69
C ALA A 102 4.45 10.80 -7.00
N HIS A 103 5.55 10.31 -6.43
CA HIS A 103 6.90 10.83 -6.72
C HIS A 103 7.25 10.73 -8.20
N LEU A 104 6.97 9.58 -8.84
CA LEU A 104 7.23 9.36 -10.28
C LEU A 104 6.38 10.25 -11.20
N ARG A 105 5.21 10.67 -10.71
CA ARG A 105 4.27 11.52 -11.49
C ARG A 105 4.44 13.00 -11.24
N GLY A 106 5.39 13.41 -10.40
CA GLY A 106 5.55 14.81 -10.00
C GLY A 106 4.45 15.32 -9.05
N GLU A 107 3.73 14.39 -8.38
CA GLU A 107 2.62 14.71 -7.45
C GLU A 107 3.02 14.51 -5.98
N PHE A 108 4.34 14.45 -5.71
CA PHE A 108 4.87 14.14 -4.37
C PHE A 108 4.39 15.15 -3.31
N ASP A 109 4.46 16.44 -3.61
CA ASP A 109 4.10 17.50 -2.66
C ASP A 109 2.62 17.45 -2.28
N LYS A 110 1.75 17.11 -3.23
CA LYS A 110 0.32 16.88 -2.98
C LYS A 110 0.11 15.69 -2.03
N ALA A 111 0.81 14.58 -2.26
CA ALA A 111 0.75 13.41 -1.40
C ALA A 111 1.31 13.69 0.01
N LEU A 112 2.39 14.46 0.10
CA LEU A 112 3.01 14.88 1.35
C LEU A 112 2.07 15.77 2.16
N THR A 113 1.45 16.76 1.52
CA THR A 113 0.44 17.63 2.15
C THR A 113 -0.71 16.82 2.75
N GLN A 114 -1.26 15.87 2.00
CA GLN A 114 -2.33 15.01 2.49
C GLN A 114 -1.87 14.15 3.68
N LEU A 115 -0.64 13.64 3.66
CA LEU A 115 -0.06 12.87 4.76
C LEU A 115 0.05 13.71 6.04
N CYS A 116 0.48 14.97 5.91
CA CYS A 116 0.55 15.93 7.01
C CYS A 116 -0.83 16.22 7.59
N GLN A 117 -1.79 16.56 6.76
CA GLN A 117 -3.15 16.94 7.17
C GLN A 117 -3.86 15.81 7.92
N VAL A 118 -3.85 14.58 7.35
CA VAL A 118 -4.54 13.45 7.94
C VAL A 118 -3.96 13.03 9.27
N ASN A 119 -2.62 13.04 9.39
CA ASN A 119 -1.94 12.62 10.61
C ASN A 119 -1.70 13.76 11.60
N LYS A 120 -1.96 15.02 11.22
CA LYS A 120 -1.66 16.23 12.01
C LYS A 120 -0.18 16.28 12.41
N ILE A 121 0.70 16.10 11.45
CA ILE A 121 2.15 16.08 11.62
C ILE A 121 2.82 17.14 10.75
N THR A 122 4.06 17.47 11.08
CA THR A 122 4.88 18.39 10.28
C THR A 122 5.34 17.72 8.98
N GLU A 123 5.74 18.54 8.02
CA GLU A 123 6.31 18.06 6.76
C GLU A 123 7.59 17.25 6.99
N GLU A 124 8.41 17.65 7.97
CA GLU A 124 9.62 16.91 8.34
C GLU A 124 9.28 15.51 8.86
N GLU A 125 8.23 15.37 9.68
CA GLU A 125 7.74 14.07 10.17
C GLU A 125 7.18 13.21 9.03
N ALA A 126 6.44 13.82 8.10
CA ALA A 126 5.91 13.14 6.92
C ALA A 126 7.05 12.65 6.01
N ASN A 127 8.07 13.46 5.78
CA ASN A 127 9.27 13.07 5.04
C ASN A 127 10.02 11.91 5.73
N ARG A 128 10.11 11.92 7.07
CA ARG A 128 10.67 10.79 7.82
C ARG A 128 9.87 9.50 7.61
N LEU A 129 8.53 9.58 7.61
CA LEU A 129 7.66 8.43 7.32
C LEU A 129 7.91 7.87 5.93
N PHE A 130 7.99 8.73 4.92
CA PHE A 130 8.28 8.31 3.55
C PHE A 130 9.67 7.68 3.41
N ASN A 131 10.69 8.28 4.00
CA ASN A 131 12.06 7.74 3.95
C ASN A 131 12.15 6.38 4.65
N ASN A 132 11.44 6.18 5.77
CA ASN A 132 11.33 4.88 6.42
C ASN A 132 10.64 3.85 5.53
N ALA A 133 9.54 4.22 4.86
CA ALA A 133 8.86 3.35 3.91
C ALA A 133 9.77 2.98 2.74
N ARG A 134 10.56 3.92 2.19
CA ARG A 134 11.57 3.65 1.15
C ARG A 134 12.66 2.68 1.61
N ALA A 135 13.14 2.84 2.83
CA ALA A 135 14.15 1.91 3.38
C ALA A 135 13.60 0.48 3.51
N VAL A 136 12.34 0.34 3.95
CA VAL A 136 11.66 -0.96 4.00
C VAL A 136 11.46 -1.51 2.59
N TRP A 137 10.99 -0.69 1.65
CA TRP A 137 10.78 -1.05 0.25
C TRP A 137 12.05 -1.60 -0.40
N ARG A 138 13.20 -0.94 -0.22
CA ARG A 138 14.49 -1.42 -0.76
C ARG A 138 14.80 -2.84 -0.32
N ARG A 139 14.76 -3.11 0.99
CA ARG A 139 15.04 -4.44 1.53
C ARG A 139 14.06 -5.51 1.05
N ARG A 140 12.77 -5.13 0.90
CA ARG A 140 11.72 -6.03 0.41
C ARG A 140 11.83 -6.29 -1.09
N SER A 141 12.34 -5.32 -1.85
CA SER A 141 12.53 -5.46 -3.29
C SER A 141 13.65 -6.42 -3.69
N GLU A 142 14.55 -6.75 -2.76
CA GLU A 142 15.61 -7.74 -2.94
C GLU A 142 15.15 -9.18 -2.74
N LYS A 143 13.90 -9.39 -2.30
CA LYS A 143 13.36 -10.71 -1.96
C LYS A 143 12.41 -11.22 -3.03
N HIS A 144 12.32 -12.56 -3.12
CA HIS A 144 11.20 -13.21 -3.80
C HIS A 144 10.06 -13.45 -2.82
N TRP A 145 8.83 -13.23 -3.27
CA TRP A 145 7.66 -13.29 -2.42
C TRP A 145 6.70 -14.38 -2.86
N ARG A 146 6.11 -15.06 -1.88
CA ARG A 146 4.90 -15.87 -2.07
C ARG A 146 3.68 -15.06 -1.66
N VAL A 147 2.60 -15.20 -2.42
CA VAL A 147 1.37 -14.43 -2.23
C VAL A 147 0.32 -15.30 -1.57
N GLY A 148 -0.33 -14.77 -0.57
CA GLY A 148 -1.45 -15.39 0.13
C GLY A 148 -2.64 -14.45 0.23
N VAL A 149 -3.76 -15.01 0.65
CA VAL A 149 -5.00 -14.27 0.97
C VAL A 149 -5.52 -14.85 2.29
N VAL A 150 -5.95 -13.99 3.21
CA VAL A 150 -6.53 -14.47 4.46
C VAL A 150 -7.81 -15.30 4.20
N PRO A 151 -8.05 -16.41 4.94
CA PRO A 151 -9.16 -17.31 4.68
C PRO A 151 -10.53 -16.62 4.63
N ARG A 152 -10.77 -15.65 5.52
CA ARG A 152 -12.05 -14.91 5.56
C ARG A 152 -12.36 -14.19 4.23
N LEU A 153 -11.34 -13.65 3.55
CA LEU A 153 -11.56 -12.99 2.25
C LEU A 153 -11.87 -13.98 1.15
N LEU A 154 -11.33 -15.20 1.22
CA LEU A 154 -11.65 -16.28 0.26
C LEU A 154 -13.08 -16.79 0.42
N VAL A 155 -13.64 -16.70 1.64
CA VAL A 155 -15.06 -17.02 1.88
C VAL A 155 -15.97 -15.95 1.28
N ILE A 156 -15.63 -14.67 1.50
CA ILE A 156 -16.44 -13.53 1.02
C ILE A 156 -16.27 -13.33 -0.49
N TYR A 157 -15.04 -13.47 -0.98
CA TYR A 157 -14.62 -13.21 -2.36
C TYR A 157 -13.85 -14.42 -2.93
N PRO A 158 -14.51 -15.52 -3.30
CA PRO A 158 -13.85 -16.74 -3.78
C PRO A 158 -12.95 -16.53 -5.00
N GLN A 159 -13.25 -15.52 -5.82
CA GLN A 159 -12.45 -15.14 -7.00
C GLN A 159 -11.02 -14.71 -6.64
N LEU A 160 -10.73 -14.34 -5.40
CA LEU A 160 -9.38 -14.01 -4.93
C LEU A 160 -8.44 -15.22 -4.87
N LYS A 161 -8.94 -16.44 -5.08
CA LYS A 161 -8.10 -17.65 -5.21
C LYS A 161 -7.02 -17.51 -6.27
N VAL A 162 -7.22 -16.67 -7.29
CA VAL A 162 -6.21 -16.38 -8.33
C VAL A 162 -4.90 -15.81 -7.76
N LEU A 163 -4.93 -15.21 -6.57
CA LEU A 163 -3.74 -14.69 -5.87
C LEU A 163 -2.98 -15.76 -5.08
N VAL A 164 -3.67 -16.82 -4.66
CA VAL A 164 -3.11 -17.80 -3.72
C VAL A 164 -2.02 -18.63 -4.38
N GLY A 165 -0.84 -18.67 -3.75
CA GLY A 165 0.28 -19.48 -4.21
C GLY A 165 1.09 -18.87 -5.35
N LEU A 166 0.80 -17.64 -5.77
CA LEU A 166 1.69 -16.93 -6.69
C LEU A 166 3.08 -16.80 -6.06
N ASP A 167 4.11 -16.98 -6.88
CA ASP A 167 5.51 -16.88 -6.46
C ASP A 167 6.27 -16.02 -7.45
N THR A 168 6.86 -14.93 -6.97
CA THR A 168 7.55 -13.95 -7.83
C THR A 168 8.80 -14.51 -8.51
N ARG A 169 9.31 -15.68 -8.08
CA ARG A 169 10.37 -16.42 -8.79
C ARG A 169 9.89 -17.00 -10.12
N ARG A 170 8.60 -17.33 -10.21
CA ARG A 170 7.97 -17.97 -11.37
C ARG A 170 7.28 -16.99 -12.29
N THR A 171 6.75 -15.89 -11.73
CA THR A 171 5.97 -14.91 -12.49
C THR A 171 6.84 -13.86 -13.19
N GLY A 172 8.11 -13.70 -12.78
CA GLY A 172 8.97 -12.61 -13.25
C GLY A 172 8.41 -11.22 -12.89
N PRO A 173 9.20 -10.15 -12.97
CA PRO A 173 8.65 -8.81 -12.91
C PRO A 173 7.68 -8.62 -14.09
N ALA A 174 6.49 -8.12 -13.80
CA ALA A 174 5.50 -7.84 -14.85
C ALA A 174 6.14 -6.91 -15.90
N ARG A 175 6.38 -7.44 -17.10
CA ARG A 175 7.11 -6.76 -18.20
C ARG A 175 6.40 -5.53 -18.78
N ASP A 176 5.22 -5.20 -18.27
CA ASP A 176 4.38 -4.08 -18.74
C ASP A 176 4.47 -2.82 -17.87
N LEU A 177 5.43 -2.72 -16.99
CA LEU A 177 5.59 -1.48 -16.24
C LEU A 177 6.53 -0.55 -17.01
N ARG A 178 5.96 0.52 -17.55
CA ARG A 178 6.67 1.65 -18.20
C ARG A 178 7.59 2.43 -17.25
N PHE A 179 8.18 1.75 -16.25
CA PHE A 179 9.09 2.34 -15.28
C PHE A 179 10.28 1.43 -15.07
N VAL A 180 11.47 1.95 -15.32
CA VAL A 180 12.74 1.28 -15.10
C VAL A 180 13.37 1.86 -13.85
N VAL A 181 13.93 1.00 -13.02
CA VAL A 181 14.76 1.44 -11.89
C VAL A 181 16.19 1.51 -12.36
N THR A 182 16.71 2.71 -12.54
CA THR A 182 18.12 2.95 -12.84
C THR A 182 18.82 3.39 -11.54
N GLY A 183 19.67 2.51 -11.01
CA GLY A 183 20.45 2.83 -9.80
C GLY A 183 19.58 3.10 -8.57
N LYS A 184 19.67 4.31 -8.02
CA LYS A 184 18.92 4.73 -6.83
C LYS A 184 17.59 5.41 -7.12
N GLU A 185 17.27 5.64 -8.40
CA GLU A 185 16.08 6.37 -8.85
C GLU A 185 15.17 5.48 -9.67
N ILE A 186 13.87 5.73 -9.54
CA ILE A 186 12.84 5.12 -10.36
C ILE A 186 12.50 6.14 -11.44
N VAL A 187 12.74 5.82 -12.71
CA VAL A 187 12.43 6.70 -13.83
C VAL A 187 11.39 6.05 -14.75
N ARG A 188 10.65 6.88 -15.48
CA ARG A 188 9.72 6.40 -16.50
C ARG A 188 10.54 5.80 -17.66
N ALA A 189 10.19 4.58 -18.10
CA ALA A 189 10.73 4.06 -19.36
C ALA A 189 10.11 4.83 -20.52
N GLU A 190 10.91 5.30 -21.46
CA GLU A 190 10.47 5.91 -22.70
C GLU A 190 9.78 4.89 -23.62
#